data_032034b1b397219552cfc5fb758b640c
#
_entry.id   032034b1b397219552cfc5fb758b640c
#
_cell.length_a   1.000
_cell.length_b   1.000
_cell.length_c   1.000
_cell.angle_alpha   90.00
_cell.angle_beta   90.00
_cell.angle_gamma   90.00
#
_symmetry.space_group_name_H-M   'P 1'
#
loop_
_entity.id
_entity.type
_entity.pdbx_description
1 polymer ?
#
loop_
_entity_poly.entity_id
_entity_poly.type
_entity_poly.pdbx_seq_one_letter_code
_entity_poly.pdbx_strand_id
1 'polypeptide(L)'
;MSAVSDRVLTQPALAELANVPATSVWVRSGSVRLHVLDYGPADGVPLVVLPGITSPAITMDFVARELTDLVRPLVLDIRGRGLSDDAPGTGPLHGYDLDAYASDVDAVIEQLQLSDPVLLGHSMGARIAAKAASSAHGTILADPPMSHADRPYPTTLDTFAAQLDQARRGTDADEVAASWPRWPRREQELRAGWLASCSRTAIAATHAGFEFEEFLPLWEKLTGPAVLLFGKDSPVVTPEDVAALKQANPAHPLIGIENAGHMIFWDEPEPALRALRSALQDLLAARSPAVP
;
A
#
# COMPACT_ATOMS: atom_id res chain seq x y z
N MET A 1 -26.70 -15.72 1.23
CA MET A 1 -25.73 -16.69 1.74
C MET A 1 -24.38 -15.99 1.67
N SER A 2 -23.71 -15.76 2.80
CA SER A 2 -22.35 -15.20 2.80
C SER A 2 -21.45 -16.21 2.07
N ALA A 3 -20.77 -15.76 1.00
CA ALA A 3 -19.79 -16.60 0.35
C ALA A 3 -18.71 -16.95 1.40
N VAL A 4 -18.36 -18.23 1.49
CA VAL A 4 -17.24 -18.66 2.34
C VAL A 4 -16.00 -17.98 1.79
N SER A 5 -15.29 -17.25 2.65
CA SER A 5 -14.03 -16.61 2.26
C SER A 5 -13.03 -17.67 1.75
N ASP A 6 -12.42 -17.41 0.61
CA ASP A 6 -11.39 -18.28 0.02
C ASP A 6 -9.98 -18.03 0.60
N ARG A 7 -9.89 -17.19 1.63
CA ARG A 7 -8.66 -16.75 2.28
C ARG A 7 -8.17 -17.80 3.27
N VAL A 8 -6.86 -17.99 3.30
CA VAL A 8 -6.19 -18.91 4.21
C VAL A 8 -5.17 -18.15 5.05
N LEU A 9 -5.26 -18.32 6.36
CA LEU A 9 -4.28 -17.81 7.29
C LEU A 9 -3.89 -18.92 8.27
N THR A 10 -2.62 -19.30 8.25
CA THR A 10 -2.12 -20.41 9.07
C THR A 10 -1.74 -19.94 10.47
N GLN A 11 -1.70 -20.86 11.43
CA GLN A 11 -1.22 -20.54 12.78
C GLN A 11 0.22 -20.01 12.81
N PRO A 12 1.19 -20.56 12.06
CA PRO A 12 2.52 -19.99 11.97
C PRO A 12 2.52 -18.54 11.45
N ALA A 13 1.74 -18.24 10.41
CA ALA A 13 1.61 -16.88 9.90
C ALA A 13 1.06 -15.92 10.97
N LEU A 14 0.01 -16.33 11.70
CA LEU A 14 -0.54 -15.53 12.81
C LEU A 14 0.47 -15.33 13.95
N ALA A 15 1.29 -16.33 14.25
CA ALA A 15 2.32 -16.23 15.28
C ALA A 15 3.39 -15.18 14.95
N GLU A 16 3.61 -14.88 13.65
CA GLU A 16 4.55 -13.84 13.22
C GLU A 16 4.13 -12.42 13.69
N LEU A 17 2.85 -12.18 13.94
CA LEU A 17 2.41 -10.90 14.50
C LEU A 17 3.01 -10.64 15.90
N ALA A 18 3.35 -11.67 16.66
CA ALA A 18 4.01 -11.51 17.96
C ALA A 18 5.45 -11.00 17.83
N ASN A 19 6.06 -11.12 16.64
CA ASN A 19 7.41 -10.65 16.34
C ASN A 19 7.44 -9.22 15.78
N VAL A 20 6.26 -8.66 15.52
CA VAL A 20 6.09 -7.28 15.00
C VAL A 20 5.97 -6.34 16.19
N PRO A 21 6.77 -5.26 16.29
CA PRO A 21 6.70 -4.30 17.41
C PRO A 21 5.55 -3.31 17.21
N ALA A 22 4.36 -3.82 16.94
CA ALA A 22 3.15 -3.03 16.71
C ALA A 22 1.98 -3.58 17.50
N THR A 23 1.02 -2.72 17.80
CA THR A 23 -0.26 -3.10 18.39
C THR A 23 -1.29 -3.30 17.29
N SER A 24 -2.00 -4.44 17.32
CA SER A 24 -3.16 -4.67 16.45
C SER A 24 -4.34 -3.81 16.90
N VAL A 25 -4.81 -2.93 16.03
CA VAL A 25 -5.96 -2.05 16.26
C VAL A 25 -7.03 -2.34 15.22
N TRP A 26 -8.30 -2.16 15.60
CA TRP A 26 -9.44 -2.43 14.74
C TRP A 26 -10.32 -1.20 14.59
N VAL A 27 -10.69 -0.88 13.35
CA VAL A 27 -11.65 0.17 13.02
C VAL A 27 -12.76 -0.39 12.12
N ARG A 28 -13.83 0.37 11.92
CA ARG A 28 -14.94 -0.02 11.05
C ARG A 28 -15.14 1.03 9.95
N SER A 29 -15.20 0.55 8.72
CA SER A 29 -15.65 1.33 7.56
C SER A 29 -16.98 0.75 7.08
N GLY A 30 -18.10 1.34 7.50
CA GLY A 30 -19.41 0.76 7.31
C GLY A 30 -19.54 -0.63 7.98
N SER A 31 -19.80 -1.66 7.19
CA SER A 31 -19.86 -3.05 7.66
C SER A 31 -18.52 -3.78 7.70
N VAL A 32 -17.45 -3.20 7.10
CA VAL A 32 -16.13 -3.82 7.01
C VAL A 32 -15.32 -3.51 8.26
N ARG A 33 -14.76 -4.52 8.92
CA ARG A 33 -13.76 -4.35 9.96
C ARG A 33 -12.39 -4.31 9.32
N LEU A 34 -11.60 -3.31 9.69
CA LEU A 34 -10.26 -3.09 9.19
C LEU A 34 -9.25 -3.31 10.32
N HIS A 35 -8.20 -4.02 10.02
CA HIS A 35 -7.08 -4.24 10.91
C HIS A 35 -5.95 -3.27 10.57
N VAL A 36 -5.35 -2.68 11.60
CA VAL A 36 -4.22 -1.75 11.50
C VAL A 36 -3.11 -2.20 12.44
N LEU A 37 -1.89 -2.22 11.97
CA LEU A 37 -0.69 -2.37 12.81
C LEU A 37 -0.19 -0.98 13.20
N ASP A 38 -0.29 -0.63 14.47
CA ASP A 38 0.14 0.66 15.05
C ASP A 38 1.50 0.50 15.73
N TYR A 39 2.52 1.11 15.18
CA TYR A 39 3.90 1.02 15.64
C TYR A 39 4.27 2.04 16.72
N GLY A 40 3.34 2.97 17.07
CA GLY A 40 3.66 4.05 18.02
C GLY A 40 4.77 4.98 17.49
N PRO A 41 5.28 5.89 18.33
CA PRO A 41 4.69 6.31 19.60
C PRO A 41 3.34 7.03 19.42
N ALA A 42 2.49 7.00 20.44
CA ALA A 42 1.10 7.50 20.34
C ALA A 42 1.02 9.02 20.08
N ASP A 43 2.02 9.78 20.49
CA ASP A 43 2.18 11.22 20.30
C ASP A 43 2.94 11.60 19.02
N GLY A 44 3.42 10.61 18.26
CA GLY A 44 4.08 10.82 16.98
C GLY A 44 3.10 11.31 15.90
N VAL A 45 3.63 12.02 14.91
CA VAL A 45 2.86 12.43 13.72
C VAL A 45 2.34 11.17 13.02
N PRO A 46 1.02 11.02 12.78
CA PRO A 46 0.50 9.82 12.17
C PRO A 46 0.97 9.67 10.70
N LEU A 47 1.46 8.48 10.35
CA LEU A 47 1.73 8.05 8.98
C LEU A 47 0.88 6.84 8.66
N VAL A 48 -0.19 7.02 7.87
CA VAL A 48 -1.00 5.89 7.41
C VAL A 48 -0.33 5.25 6.20
N VAL A 49 0.04 3.98 6.33
CA VAL A 49 0.74 3.21 5.29
C VAL A 49 -0.24 2.28 4.59
N LEU A 50 -0.32 2.40 3.27
CA LEU A 50 -1.25 1.70 2.39
C LEU A 50 -0.48 0.75 1.46
N PRO A 51 -0.53 -0.57 1.70
CA PRO A 51 0.21 -1.55 0.93
C PRO A 51 -0.33 -1.77 -0.49
N GLY A 52 0.40 -2.59 -1.28
CA GLY A 52 0.03 -3.00 -2.62
C GLY A 52 -1.09 -4.05 -2.67
N ILE A 53 -1.49 -4.41 -3.90
CA ILE A 53 -2.67 -5.26 -4.21
C ILE A 53 -2.64 -6.65 -3.52
N THR A 54 -1.46 -7.23 -3.33
CA THR A 54 -1.27 -8.55 -2.72
C THR A 54 -0.43 -8.49 -1.44
N SER A 55 -0.43 -7.35 -0.77
CA SER A 55 0.45 -7.08 0.38
C SER A 55 -0.37 -6.82 1.64
N PRO A 56 -0.53 -7.82 2.54
CA PRO A 56 -1.03 -7.58 3.90
C PRO A 56 -0.11 -6.63 4.69
N ALA A 57 -0.66 -5.96 5.69
CA ALA A 57 0.04 -4.93 6.48
C ALA A 57 1.41 -5.39 7.00
N ILE A 58 1.52 -6.62 7.47
CA ILE A 58 2.78 -7.18 8.00
C ILE A 58 3.93 -7.18 7.00
N THR A 59 3.64 -7.21 5.69
CA THR A 59 4.68 -7.17 4.65
C THR A 59 5.35 -5.81 4.53
N MET A 60 4.81 -4.76 5.18
CA MET A 60 5.42 -3.44 5.28
C MET A 60 6.11 -3.20 6.65
N ASP A 61 6.25 -4.24 7.49
CA ASP A 61 6.86 -4.15 8.83
C ASP A 61 8.23 -3.47 8.79
N PHE A 62 9.10 -3.89 7.88
CA PHE A 62 10.46 -3.33 7.78
C PHE A 62 10.45 -1.85 7.37
N VAL A 63 9.51 -1.42 6.53
CA VAL A 63 9.36 0.01 6.17
C VAL A 63 8.86 0.80 7.37
N ALA A 64 7.84 0.30 8.07
CA ALA A 64 7.28 0.97 9.23
C ALA A 64 8.31 1.15 10.35
N ARG A 65 9.07 0.12 10.67
CA ARG A 65 10.13 0.16 11.71
C ARG A 65 11.17 1.24 11.46
N GLU A 66 11.58 1.42 10.21
CA GLU A 66 12.57 2.42 9.82
C GLU A 66 12.08 3.87 9.95
N LEU A 67 10.81 4.07 10.28
CA LEU A 67 10.20 5.40 10.37
C LEU A 67 9.74 5.77 11.79
N THR A 68 9.83 4.87 12.76
CA THR A 68 9.31 5.08 14.13
C THR A 68 10.01 6.18 14.92
N ASP A 69 11.20 6.59 14.51
CA ASP A 69 11.94 7.72 15.07
C ASP A 69 11.46 9.09 14.52
N LEU A 70 10.70 9.09 13.43
CA LEU A 70 10.19 10.32 12.78
C LEU A 70 8.68 10.50 12.97
N VAL A 71 7.93 9.40 12.94
CA VAL A 71 6.47 9.39 12.87
C VAL A 71 5.88 8.21 13.66
N ARG A 72 4.54 8.17 13.76
CA ARG A 72 3.77 7.01 14.20
C ARG A 72 3.25 6.25 12.98
N PRO A 73 3.91 5.19 12.50
CA PRO A 73 3.41 4.40 11.39
C PRO A 73 2.17 3.59 11.79
N LEU A 74 1.13 3.65 10.96
CA LEU A 74 -0.09 2.86 11.07
C LEU A 74 -0.29 2.13 9.74
N VAL A 75 0.01 0.83 9.70
CA VAL A 75 -0.06 0.05 8.46
C VAL A 75 -1.41 -0.62 8.35
N LEU A 76 -2.18 -0.29 7.32
CA LEU A 76 -3.53 -0.80 7.11
C LEU A 76 -3.51 -2.14 6.36
N ASP A 77 -4.14 -3.16 6.92
CA ASP A 77 -4.65 -4.26 6.10
C ASP A 77 -5.82 -3.76 5.26
N ILE A 78 -5.58 -3.49 3.98
CA ILE A 78 -6.64 -3.05 3.05
C ILE A 78 -7.74 -4.11 3.01
N ARG A 79 -9.04 -3.70 2.92
CA ARG A 79 -10.16 -4.66 2.84
C ARG A 79 -9.88 -5.81 1.88
N GLY A 80 -10.20 -7.03 2.29
CA GLY A 80 -9.92 -8.25 1.53
C GLY A 80 -8.46 -8.73 1.57
N ARG A 81 -7.63 -8.18 2.48
CA ARG A 81 -6.23 -8.59 2.70
C ARG A 81 -5.95 -8.74 4.19
N GLY A 82 -4.97 -9.58 4.51
CA GLY A 82 -4.51 -9.77 5.89
C GLY A 82 -5.64 -10.16 6.83
N LEU A 83 -5.83 -9.40 7.89
CA LEU A 83 -6.88 -9.62 8.89
C LEU A 83 -8.15 -8.81 8.63
N SER A 84 -8.15 -7.83 7.73
CA SER A 84 -9.34 -7.03 7.41
C SER A 84 -10.42 -7.87 6.74
N ASP A 85 -11.69 -7.53 6.98
CA ASP A 85 -12.83 -8.22 6.36
C ASP A 85 -12.85 -8.03 4.82
N ASP A 86 -13.53 -8.91 4.12
CA ASP A 86 -13.89 -8.74 2.72
C ASP A 86 -14.95 -7.64 2.55
N ALA A 87 -15.00 -7.02 1.36
CA ALA A 87 -16.05 -6.09 1.00
C ALA A 87 -17.42 -6.80 0.91
N PRO A 88 -18.54 -6.07 1.07
CA PRO A 88 -19.87 -6.65 1.04
C PRO A 88 -20.32 -7.18 -0.34
N GLY A 89 -19.51 -7.05 -1.37
CA GLY A 89 -19.78 -7.61 -2.70
C GLY A 89 -20.78 -6.82 -3.54
N THR A 90 -20.93 -5.52 -3.29
CA THR A 90 -21.86 -4.64 -4.02
C THR A 90 -21.14 -3.78 -5.07
N GLY A 91 -21.86 -3.40 -6.14
CA GLY A 91 -21.36 -2.56 -7.23
C GLY A 91 -20.46 -3.29 -8.25
N PRO A 92 -20.01 -2.58 -9.29
CA PRO A 92 -19.25 -3.16 -10.41
C PRO A 92 -17.90 -3.77 -10.02
N LEU A 93 -17.22 -3.16 -9.04
CA LEU A 93 -15.96 -3.65 -8.47
C LEU A 93 -16.17 -4.30 -7.08
N HIS A 94 -17.38 -4.77 -6.78
CA HIS A 94 -17.70 -5.49 -5.56
C HIS A 94 -17.32 -4.77 -4.26
N GLY A 95 -17.23 -3.43 -4.27
CA GLY A 95 -16.80 -2.62 -3.12
C GLY A 95 -15.27 -2.60 -2.93
N TYR A 96 -14.51 -2.82 -4.02
CA TYR A 96 -13.05 -2.74 -4.09
C TYR A 96 -12.59 -1.65 -5.08
N ASP A 97 -13.40 -0.60 -5.26
CA ASP A 97 -13.07 0.61 -6.01
C ASP A 97 -12.31 1.64 -5.14
N LEU A 98 -11.73 2.65 -5.79
CA LEU A 98 -10.94 3.68 -5.09
C LEU A 98 -11.78 4.51 -4.11
N ASP A 99 -13.07 4.72 -4.37
CA ASP A 99 -13.95 5.43 -3.43
C ASP A 99 -14.14 4.64 -2.14
N ALA A 100 -14.35 3.32 -2.27
CA ALA A 100 -14.47 2.43 -1.12
C ALA A 100 -13.17 2.35 -0.31
N TYR A 101 -12.03 2.28 -0.98
CA TYR A 101 -10.71 2.30 -0.32
C TYR A 101 -10.40 3.65 0.35
N ALA A 102 -10.72 4.77 -0.28
CA ALA A 102 -10.56 6.09 0.32
C ALA A 102 -11.43 6.24 1.58
N SER A 103 -12.68 5.74 1.54
CA SER A 103 -13.54 5.71 2.72
C SER A 103 -12.97 4.87 3.87
N ASP A 104 -12.18 3.83 3.59
CA ASP A 104 -11.45 3.07 4.61
C ASP A 104 -10.38 3.93 5.29
N VAL A 105 -9.64 4.69 4.50
CA VAL A 105 -8.62 5.62 5.02
C VAL A 105 -9.28 6.69 5.89
N ASP A 106 -10.38 7.28 5.45
CA ASP A 106 -11.15 8.26 6.23
C ASP A 106 -11.63 7.67 7.56
N ALA A 107 -12.15 6.43 7.54
CA ALA A 107 -12.59 5.75 8.76
C ALA A 107 -11.42 5.48 9.74
N VAL A 108 -10.23 5.14 9.24
CA VAL A 108 -9.01 4.98 10.06
C VAL A 108 -8.63 6.32 10.70
N ILE A 109 -8.58 7.40 9.91
CA ILE A 109 -8.24 8.73 10.38
C ILE A 109 -9.21 9.19 11.47
N GLU A 110 -10.52 9.06 11.22
CA GLU A 110 -11.57 9.51 12.13
C GLU A 110 -11.57 8.71 13.44
N GLN A 111 -11.65 7.37 13.37
CA GLN A 111 -11.83 6.53 14.58
C GLN A 111 -10.57 6.46 15.44
N LEU A 112 -9.39 6.55 14.86
CA LEU A 112 -8.14 6.64 15.60
C LEU A 112 -7.76 8.08 15.96
N GLN A 113 -8.60 9.06 15.62
CA GLN A 113 -8.42 10.48 15.90
C GLN A 113 -7.04 11.01 15.44
N LEU A 114 -6.65 10.64 14.21
CA LEU A 114 -5.36 11.00 13.66
C LEU A 114 -5.39 12.46 13.18
N SER A 115 -4.67 13.33 13.88
CA SER A 115 -4.59 14.74 13.52
C SER A 115 -3.57 14.98 12.40
N ASP A 116 -4.05 15.50 11.27
CA ASP A 116 -3.21 15.95 10.14
C ASP A 116 -2.19 14.88 9.68
N PRO A 117 -2.63 13.64 9.33
CA PRO A 117 -1.75 12.53 9.00
C PRO A 117 -1.03 12.74 7.68
N VAL A 118 0.10 12.04 7.49
CA VAL A 118 0.71 11.82 6.17
C VAL A 118 0.23 10.46 5.66
N LEU A 119 -0.01 10.33 4.36
CA LEU A 119 -0.29 9.05 3.71
C LEU A 119 0.93 8.57 2.93
N LEU A 120 1.33 7.32 3.15
CA LEU A 120 2.29 6.59 2.32
C LEU A 120 1.58 5.46 1.62
N GLY A 121 1.55 5.47 0.29
CA GLY A 121 1.01 4.35 -0.47
C GLY A 121 2.04 3.72 -1.39
N HIS A 122 2.05 2.38 -1.48
CA HIS A 122 2.84 1.64 -2.46
C HIS A 122 1.92 0.95 -3.48
N SER A 123 2.23 1.07 -4.77
CA SER A 123 1.46 0.41 -5.83
C SER A 123 -0.03 0.81 -5.78
N MET A 124 -0.95 -0.15 -5.63
CA MET A 124 -2.37 0.10 -5.36
C MET A 124 -2.55 1.14 -4.24
N GLY A 125 -1.81 1.00 -3.15
CA GLY A 125 -1.87 1.93 -2.01
C GLY A 125 -1.54 3.36 -2.38
N ALA A 126 -0.68 3.60 -3.39
CA ALA A 126 -0.38 4.94 -3.88
C ALA A 126 -1.59 5.57 -4.58
N ARG A 127 -2.37 4.79 -5.33
CA ARG A 127 -3.64 5.27 -5.94
C ARG A 127 -4.67 5.61 -4.86
N ILE A 128 -4.75 4.77 -3.81
CA ILE A 128 -5.62 5.01 -2.65
C ILE A 128 -5.18 6.28 -1.92
N ALA A 129 -3.89 6.45 -1.65
CA ALA A 129 -3.37 7.65 -1.00
C ALA A 129 -3.66 8.92 -1.81
N ALA A 130 -3.50 8.88 -3.14
CA ALA A 130 -3.83 10.00 -4.01
C ALA A 130 -5.33 10.32 -3.99
N LYS A 131 -6.20 9.30 -3.93
CA LYS A 131 -7.66 9.46 -3.85
C LYS A 131 -8.10 10.06 -2.50
N ALA A 132 -7.46 9.64 -1.39
CA ALA A 132 -7.74 10.09 -0.04
C ALA A 132 -6.94 11.34 0.38
N ALA A 133 -6.19 11.98 -0.53
CA ALA A 133 -5.24 13.05 -0.22
C ALA A 133 -5.86 14.27 0.50
N SER A 134 -7.16 14.54 0.29
CA SER A 134 -7.86 15.63 0.96
C SER A 134 -8.01 15.45 2.47
N SER A 135 -7.83 14.23 2.97
CA SER A 135 -7.93 13.88 4.39
C SER A 135 -6.56 13.90 5.10
N ALA A 136 -5.50 14.35 4.41
CA ALA A 136 -4.12 14.28 4.87
C ALA A 136 -3.37 15.61 4.70
N HIS A 137 -2.33 15.79 5.53
CA HIS A 137 -1.36 16.89 5.38
C HIS A 137 -0.58 16.78 4.07
N GLY A 138 -0.18 15.57 3.72
CA GLY A 138 0.59 15.31 2.51
C GLY A 138 0.64 13.82 2.16
N THR A 139 1.15 13.51 0.97
CA THR A 139 1.19 12.15 0.45
C THR A 139 2.56 11.77 -0.11
N ILE A 140 2.98 10.53 0.16
CA ILE A 140 4.12 9.88 -0.49
C ILE A 140 3.59 8.72 -1.31
N LEU A 141 3.77 8.79 -2.62
CA LEU A 141 3.20 7.86 -3.58
C LEU A 141 4.31 7.02 -4.21
N ALA A 142 4.38 5.74 -3.85
CA ALA A 142 5.45 4.86 -4.27
C ALA A 142 4.98 3.94 -5.42
N ASP A 143 5.51 4.17 -6.59
CA ASP A 143 5.36 3.38 -7.83
C ASP A 143 3.89 3.03 -8.17
N PRO A 144 3.00 4.05 -8.32
CA PRO A 144 1.58 3.82 -8.58
C PRO A 144 1.33 3.15 -9.93
N PRO A 145 0.36 2.22 -10.05
CA PRO A 145 -0.09 1.75 -11.36
C PRO A 145 -0.56 2.90 -12.26
N MET A 146 0.13 3.07 -13.40
CA MET A 146 -0.19 4.07 -14.42
C MET A 146 -1.10 3.50 -15.53
N SER A 147 -1.71 2.34 -15.28
CA SER A 147 -2.58 1.63 -16.22
C SER A 147 -3.84 2.39 -16.54
N HIS A 148 -4.33 2.22 -17.76
CA HIS A 148 -5.59 2.72 -18.29
C HIS A 148 -6.11 1.75 -19.35
N ALA A 149 -7.28 2.01 -19.93
CA ALA A 149 -7.95 1.09 -20.86
C ALA A 149 -7.07 0.61 -22.03
N ASP A 150 -6.23 1.51 -22.58
CA ASP A 150 -5.34 1.19 -23.71
C ASP A 150 -3.97 0.64 -23.29
N ARG A 151 -3.67 0.63 -21.98
CA ARG A 151 -2.43 0.13 -21.42
C ARG A 151 -2.70 -0.64 -20.11
N PRO A 152 -2.97 -1.95 -20.23
CA PRO A 152 -3.27 -2.78 -19.07
C PRO A 152 -2.08 -2.88 -18.11
N TYR A 153 -2.37 -3.23 -16.85
CA TYR A 153 -1.35 -3.46 -15.85
C TYR A 153 -0.38 -4.59 -16.25
N PRO A 154 0.95 -4.43 -16.11
CA PRO A 154 1.92 -5.39 -16.65
C PRO A 154 1.78 -6.81 -16.09
N THR A 155 1.39 -6.96 -14.82
CA THR A 155 1.12 -8.26 -14.22
C THR A 155 -0.33 -8.66 -14.48
N THR A 156 -0.55 -9.75 -15.21
CA THR A 156 -1.90 -10.21 -15.55
C THR A 156 -2.66 -10.75 -14.34
N LEU A 157 -3.99 -10.75 -14.41
CA LEU A 157 -4.83 -11.36 -13.38
C LEU A 157 -4.52 -12.86 -13.20
N ASP A 158 -4.24 -13.58 -14.29
CA ASP A 158 -3.87 -15.00 -14.24
C ASP A 158 -2.57 -15.21 -13.46
N THR A 159 -1.60 -14.32 -13.60
CA THR A 159 -0.36 -14.34 -12.81
C THR A 159 -0.65 -14.19 -11.31
N PHE A 160 -1.48 -13.23 -10.93
CA PHE A 160 -1.91 -13.07 -9.53
C PHE A 160 -2.70 -14.29 -9.03
N ALA A 161 -3.59 -14.84 -9.86
CA ALA A 161 -4.35 -16.03 -9.52
C ALA A 161 -3.43 -17.24 -9.27
N ALA A 162 -2.44 -17.45 -10.13
CA ALA A 162 -1.46 -18.53 -9.96
C ALA A 162 -0.64 -18.38 -8.67
N GLN A 163 -0.19 -17.16 -8.33
CA GLN A 163 0.51 -16.87 -7.08
C GLN A 163 -0.37 -17.16 -5.84
N LEU A 164 -1.66 -16.79 -5.89
CA LEU A 164 -2.61 -17.11 -4.82
C LEU A 164 -2.83 -18.61 -4.66
N ASP A 165 -2.97 -19.34 -5.78
CA ASP A 165 -3.14 -20.79 -5.75
C ASP A 165 -1.90 -21.48 -5.20
N GLN A 166 -0.71 -21.02 -5.56
CA GLN A 166 0.55 -21.47 -5.00
C GLN A 166 0.58 -21.25 -3.47
N ALA A 167 0.30 -20.04 -3.01
CA ALA A 167 0.29 -19.72 -1.60
C ALA A 167 -0.72 -20.57 -0.80
N ARG A 168 -1.90 -20.82 -1.36
CA ARG A 168 -2.95 -21.64 -0.71
C ARG A 168 -2.61 -23.13 -0.60
N ARG A 169 -1.82 -23.65 -1.53
CA ARG A 169 -1.29 -25.04 -1.44
C ARG A 169 -0.19 -25.17 -0.37
N GLY A 170 0.29 -24.09 0.15
CA GLY A 170 1.49 -23.99 0.96
C GLY A 170 2.71 -23.68 0.08
N THR A 171 3.34 -22.56 0.32
CA THR A 171 4.59 -22.12 -0.30
C THR A 171 5.58 -21.77 0.79
N ASP A 172 6.86 -21.73 0.44
CA ASP A 172 7.94 -21.31 1.33
C ASP A 172 8.76 -20.16 0.73
N ALA A 173 9.72 -19.68 1.50
CA ALA A 173 10.55 -18.58 1.07
C ALA A 173 11.50 -18.94 -0.08
N ASP A 174 11.86 -20.22 -0.28
CA ASP A 174 12.71 -20.65 -1.40
C ASP A 174 11.93 -20.57 -2.71
N GLU A 175 10.66 -20.96 -2.68
CA GLU A 175 9.76 -20.84 -3.82
C GLU A 175 9.46 -19.37 -4.16
N VAL A 176 9.30 -18.51 -3.15
CA VAL A 176 9.19 -17.06 -3.34
C VAL A 176 10.48 -16.47 -3.92
N ALA A 177 11.65 -16.90 -3.43
CA ALA A 177 12.95 -16.46 -3.92
C ALA A 177 13.19 -16.74 -5.40
N ALA A 178 12.58 -17.81 -5.96
CA ALA A 178 12.64 -18.10 -7.39
C ALA A 178 12.08 -16.96 -8.26
N SER A 179 11.04 -16.26 -7.77
CA SER A 179 10.44 -15.09 -8.46
C SER A 179 11.04 -13.76 -8.00
N TRP A 180 11.50 -13.69 -6.76
CA TRP A 180 11.98 -12.48 -6.11
C TRP A 180 13.36 -12.70 -5.45
N PRO A 181 14.42 -13.01 -6.23
CA PRO A 181 15.72 -13.41 -5.69
C PRO A 181 16.46 -12.30 -4.94
N ARG A 182 16.16 -11.04 -5.21
CA ARG A 182 16.79 -9.88 -4.55
C ARG A 182 16.16 -9.51 -3.21
N TRP A 183 14.95 -10.01 -2.93
CA TRP A 183 14.27 -9.65 -1.70
C TRP A 183 15.00 -10.25 -0.47
N PRO A 184 15.05 -9.50 0.65
CA PRO A 184 15.56 -10.03 1.90
C PRO A 184 14.81 -11.31 2.31
N ARG A 185 15.51 -12.27 2.91
CA ARG A 185 14.92 -13.57 3.30
C ARG A 185 13.67 -13.42 4.15
N ARG A 186 13.69 -12.51 5.11
CA ARG A 186 12.53 -12.23 5.97
C ARG A 186 11.29 -11.84 5.18
N GLU A 187 11.46 -11.02 4.14
CA GLU A 187 10.36 -10.55 3.29
C GLU A 187 9.82 -11.68 2.39
N GLN A 188 10.68 -12.59 1.96
CA GLN A 188 10.28 -13.80 1.25
C GLN A 188 9.44 -14.72 2.17
N GLU A 189 9.83 -14.90 3.44
CA GLU A 189 9.08 -15.65 4.45
C GLU A 189 7.71 -15.03 4.73
N LEU A 190 7.64 -13.72 4.93
CA LEU A 190 6.39 -13.01 5.12
C LEU A 190 5.46 -13.13 3.90
N ARG A 191 6.01 -12.99 2.69
CA ARG A 191 5.25 -13.22 1.45
C ARG A 191 4.66 -14.62 1.39
N ALA A 192 5.48 -15.64 1.66
CA ALA A 192 5.05 -17.04 1.64
C ALA A 192 3.93 -17.30 2.65
N GLY A 193 4.05 -16.78 3.87
CA GLY A 193 3.08 -17.02 4.93
C GLY A 193 1.76 -16.24 4.78
N TRP A 194 1.80 -15.06 4.16
CA TRP A 194 0.67 -14.14 4.22
C TRP A 194 -0.08 -13.91 2.90
N LEU A 195 0.50 -14.26 1.75
CA LEU A 195 -0.18 -14.05 0.46
C LEU A 195 -1.54 -14.74 0.38
N ALA A 196 -1.67 -15.95 0.94
CA ALA A 196 -2.94 -16.70 0.97
C ALA A 196 -4.05 -16.01 1.79
N SER A 197 -3.73 -15.00 2.61
CA SER A 197 -4.70 -14.17 3.31
C SER A 197 -5.35 -13.10 2.42
N CYS A 198 -4.97 -12.99 1.16
CA CYS A 198 -5.59 -12.08 0.19
C CYS A 198 -6.78 -12.74 -0.51
N SER A 199 -7.89 -12.01 -0.60
CA SER A 199 -9.10 -12.45 -1.32
C SER A 199 -8.90 -12.43 -2.83
N ARG A 200 -9.23 -13.52 -3.52
CA ARG A 200 -9.22 -13.58 -4.98
C ARG A 200 -10.16 -12.54 -5.59
N THR A 201 -11.36 -12.39 -5.02
CA THR A 201 -12.33 -11.39 -5.47
C THR A 201 -11.78 -9.98 -5.33
N ALA A 202 -11.16 -9.68 -4.19
CA ALA A 202 -10.54 -8.38 -3.95
C ALA A 202 -9.43 -8.07 -4.98
N ILE A 203 -8.55 -9.04 -5.26
CA ILE A 203 -7.48 -8.88 -6.23
C ILE A 203 -8.05 -8.71 -7.65
N ALA A 204 -9.02 -9.54 -8.05
CA ALA A 204 -9.61 -9.46 -9.39
C ALA A 204 -10.32 -8.11 -9.63
N ALA A 205 -11.13 -7.66 -8.66
CA ALA A 205 -11.82 -6.39 -8.76
C ALA A 205 -10.84 -5.19 -8.78
N THR A 206 -9.84 -5.20 -7.91
CA THR A 206 -8.81 -4.15 -7.90
C THR A 206 -8.00 -4.12 -9.20
N HIS A 207 -7.62 -5.30 -9.72
CA HIS A 207 -6.89 -5.39 -10.98
C HIS A 207 -7.72 -4.81 -12.15
N ALA A 208 -9.01 -5.14 -12.21
CA ALA A 208 -9.92 -4.55 -13.19
C ALA A 208 -10.03 -3.02 -12.99
N GLY A 209 -10.09 -2.55 -11.75
CA GLY A 209 -10.13 -1.12 -11.42
C GLY A 209 -8.92 -0.34 -11.95
N PHE A 210 -7.75 -0.98 -12.12
CA PHE A 210 -6.57 -0.29 -12.68
C PHE A 210 -6.77 0.24 -14.10
N GLU A 211 -7.68 -0.32 -14.87
CA GLU A 211 -7.98 0.12 -16.24
C GLU A 211 -9.03 1.24 -16.29
N PHE A 212 -9.89 1.36 -15.27
CA PHE A 212 -11.02 2.29 -15.25
C PHE A 212 -10.81 3.49 -14.33
N GLU A 213 -9.97 3.34 -13.32
CA GLU A 213 -9.72 4.36 -12.30
C GLU A 213 -8.31 4.94 -12.50
N GLU A 214 -8.11 5.71 -13.55
CA GLU A 214 -6.81 6.24 -13.97
C GLU A 214 -6.11 7.06 -12.88
N PHE A 215 -4.77 6.89 -12.75
CA PHE A 215 -3.98 7.59 -11.74
C PHE A 215 -3.64 9.04 -12.12
N LEU A 216 -3.36 9.30 -13.41
CA LEU A 216 -2.91 10.63 -13.84
C LEU A 216 -3.90 11.75 -13.48
N PRO A 217 -5.23 11.59 -13.65
CA PRO A 217 -6.20 12.59 -13.19
C PRO A 217 -6.24 12.81 -11.68
N LEU A 218 -5.86 11.81 -10.87
CA LEU A 218 -5.73 11.98 -9.42
C LEU A 218 -4.49 12.82 -9.10
N TRP A 219 -3.36 12.52 -9.75
CA TRP A 219 -2.11 13.27 -9.61
C TRP A 219 -2.27 14.76 -10.00
N GLU A 220 -2.93 15.05 -11.11
CA GLU A 220 -3.22 16.42 -11.57
C GLU A 220 -3.99 17.24 -10.53
N LYS A 221 -4.87 16.60 -9.78
CA LYS A 221 -5.74 17.25 -8.79
C LYS A 221 -5.13 17.37 -7.42
N LEU A 222 -3.93 16.81 -7.18
CA LEU A 222 -3.28 16.94 -5.88
C LEU A 222 -2.88 18.39 -5.64
N THR A 223 -3.42 18.98 -4.58
CA THR A 223 -3.15 20.36 -4.16
C THR A 223 -2.31 20.45 -2.90
N GLY A 224 -2.34 19.42 -2.06
CA GLY A 224 -1.49 19.30 -0.86
C GLY A 224 -0.07 18.88 -1.22
N PRO A 225 0.87 18.95 -0.27
CA PRO A 225 2.24 18.49 -0.48
C PRO A 225 2.27 17.01 -0.89
N ALA A 226 2.95 16.69 -1.99
CA ALA A 226 3.05 15.33 -2.47
C ALA A 226 4.44 15.03 -3.05
N VAL A 227 4.92 13.79 -2.88
CA VAL A 227 6.15 13.29 -3.47
C VAL A 227 5.86 11.93 -4.11
N LEU A 228 6.36 11.69 -5.32
CA LEU A 228 6.25 10.38 -5.96
C LEU A 228 7.63 9.74 -6.04
N LEU A 229 7.76 8.53 -5.49
CA LEU A 229 8.92 7.66 -5.60
C LEU A 229 8.64 6.62 -6.68
N PHE A 230 9.61 6.29 -7.52
CA PHE A 230 9.44 5.24 -8.54
C PHE A 230 10.73 4.47 -8.77
N GLY A 231 10.62 3.21 -9.17
CA GLY A 231 11.76 2.42 -9.60
C GLY A 231 12.16 2.79 -11.03
N LYS A 232 13.44 3.04 -11.28
CA LYS A 232 13.90 3.39 -12.64
C LYS A 232 13.80 2.21 -13.62
N ASP A 233 13.78 0.98 -13.11
CA ASP A 233 13.57 -0.24 -13.88
C ASP A 233 12.13 -0.77 -13.75
N SER A 234 11.20 0.06 -13.23
CA SER A 234 9.81 -0.34 -13.05
C SER A 234 9.08 -0.46 -14.39
N PRO A 235 8.38 -1.58 -14.65
CA PRO A 235 7.49 -1.69 -15.80
C PRO A 235 6.13 -1.00 -15.56
N VAL A 236 5.88 -0.52 -14.34
CA VAL A 236 4.61 0.07 -13.89
C VAL A 236 4.60 1.59 -14.06
N VAL A 237 5.73 2.23 -13.77
CA VAL A 237 5.95 3.67 -14.00
C VAL A 237 7.10 3.81 -15.00
N THR A 238 6.76 4.01 -16.27
CA THR A 238 7.72 4.12 -17.37
C THR A 238 8.34 5.51 -17.47
N PRO A 239 9.42 5.71 -18.23
CA PRO A 239 9.97 7.04 -18.50
C PRO A 239 8.94 8.01 -19.12
N GLU A 240 8.02 7.51 -19.96
CA GLU A 240 6.93 8.28 -20.55
C GLU A 240 5.94 8.74 -19.47
N ASP A 241 5.64 7.86 -18.49
CA ASP A 241 4.79 8.22 -17.34
C ASP A 241 5.43 9.29 -16.47
N VAL A 242 6.74 9.18 -16.22
CA VAL A 242 7.49 10.19 -15.46
C VAL A 242 7.42 11.56 -16.15
N ALA A 243 7.53 11.58 -17.49
CA ALA A 243 7.38 12.81 -18.25
C ALA A 243 5.95 13.39 -18.16
N ALA A 244 4.93 12.54 -18.29
CA ALA A 244 3.53 12.92 -18.16
C ALA A 244 3.19 13.45 -16.75
N LEU A 245 3.65 12.77 -15.71
CA LEU A 245 3.48 13.18 -14.31
C LEU A 245 4.12 14.55 -14.04
N LYS A 246 5.34 14.77 -14.55
CA LYS A 246 6.05 16.05 -14.40
C LYS A 246 5.35 17.19 -15.13
N GLN A 247 4.77 16.90 -16.30
CA GLN A 247 4.00 17.89 -17.06
C GLN A 247 2.68 18.21 -16.37
N ALA A 248 1.97 17.19 -15.86
CA ALA A 248 0.66 17.32 -15.26
C ALA A 248 0.70 18.09 -13.93
N ASN A 249 1.71 17.87 -13.11
CA ASN A 249 1.86 18.56 -11.82
C ASN A 249 3.35 18.82 -11.53
N PRO A 250 3.93 19.89 -12.08
CA PRO A 250 5.36 20.20 -11.95
C PRO A 250 5.78 20.63 -10.54
N ALA A 251 4.85 20.93 -9.65
CA ALA A 251 5.12 21.34 -8.27
C ALA A 251 5.55 20.17 -7.37
N HIS A 252 5.19 18.94 -7.74
CA HIS A 252 5.47 17.77 -6.91
C HIS A 252 6.76 17.05 -7.36
N PRO A 253 7.71 16.80 -6.43
CA PRO A 253 8.93 16.07 -6.73
C PRO A 253 8.66 14.63 -7.20
N LEU A 254 9.44 14.19 -8.21
CA LEU A 254 9.53 12.82 -8.67
C LEU A 254 10.92 12.29 -8.36
N ILE A 255 11.06 11.23 -7.59
CA ILE A 255 12.32 10.66 -7.12
C ILE A 255 12.46 9.24 -7.64
N GLY A 256 13.41 9.03 -8.58
CA GLY A 256 13.70 7.71 -9.12
C GLY A 256 14.72 6.95 -8.27
N ILE A 257 14.43 5.68 -8.00
CA ILE A 257 15.33 4.75 -7.29
C ILE A 257 16.06 3.90 -8.33
N GLU A 258 17.40 4.03 -8.36
CA GLU A 258 18.25 3.27 -9.28
C GLU A 258 18.15 1.78 -9.03
N ASN A 259 18.20 0.98 -10.08
CA ASN A 259 18.15 -0.48 -10.09
C ASN A 259 16.90 -1.09 -9.42
N ALA A 260 15.91 -0.32 -9.04
CA ALA A 260 14.66 -0.79 -8.48
C ALA A 260 13.62 -1.01 -9.58
N GLY A 261 12.92 -2.14 -9.52
CA GLY A 261 11.69 -2.40 -10.26
C GLY A 261 10.47 -1.84 -9.53
N HIS A 262 9.30 -2.46 -9.73
CA HIS A 262 8.04 -2.05 -9.08
C HIS A 262 8.08 -2.16 -7.56
N MET A 263 8.78 -3.13 -7.02
CA MET A 263 8.83 -3.39 -5.58
C MET A 263 9.99 -2.63 -4.93
N ILE A 264 9.97 -1.30 -5.06
CA ILE A 264 11.12 -0.42 -4.76
C ILE A 264 11.75 -0.65 -3.39
N PHE A 265 10.92 -0.89 -2.34
CA PHE A 265 11.40 -1.11 -0.97
C PHE A 265 12.03 -2.49 -0.76
N TRP A 266 11.67 -3.48 -1.58
CA TRP A 266 12.22 -4.83 -1.53
C TRP A 266 13.39 -5.02 -2.49
N ASP A 267 13.35 -4.37 -3.66
CA ASP A 267 14.37 -4.47 -4.69
C ASP A 267 15.66 -3.75 -4.29
N GLU A 268 15.51 -2.53 -3.74
CA GLU A 268 16.62 -1.65 -3.31
C GLU A 268 16.28 -1.00 -1.95
N PRO A 269 16.26 -1.77 -0.84
CA PRO A 269 15.76 -1.30 0.45
C PRO A 269 16.43 -0.01 0.96
N GLU A 270 17.78 0.02 1.00
CA GLU A 270 18.50 1.17 1.56
C GLU A 270 18.28 2.46 0.75
N PRO A 271 18.43 2.50 -0.60
CA PRO A 271 18.15 3.69 -1.39
C PRO A 271 16.70 4.14 -1.27
N ALA A 272 15.74 3.19 -1.32
CA ALA A 272 14.32 3.50 -1.25
C ALA A 272 13.93 4.07 0.13
N LEU A 273 14.42 3.49 1.21
CA LEU A 273 14.15 3.97 2.57
C LEU A 273 14.82 5.33 2.84
N ARG A 274 16.03 5.57 2.32
CA ARG A 274 16.65 6.91 2.40
C ARG A 274 15.82 7.97 1.67
N ALA A 275 15.33 7.67 0.47
CA ALA A 275 14.49 8.57 -0.30
C ALA A 275 13.15 8.83 0.41
N LEU A 276 12.52 7.77 0.95
CA LEU A 276 11.31 7.86 1.73
C LEU A 276 11.48 8.73 2.98
N ARG A 277 12.54 8.50 3.76
CA ARG A 277 12.84 9.31 4.96
C ARG A 277 13.06 10.78 4.62
N SER A 278 13.80 11.08 3.56
CA SER A 278 14.02 12.47 3.11
C SER A 278 12.70 13.13 2.70
N ALA A 279 11.90 12.47 1.87
CA ALA A 279 10.59 12.97 1.47
C ALA A 279 9.66 13.22 2.67
N LEU A 280 9.66 12.30 3.64
CA LEU A 280 8.87 12.43 4.86
C LEU A 280 9.34 13.61 5.71
N GLN A 281 10.65 13.80 5.89
CA GLN A 281 11.21 14.94 6.62
C GLN A 281 10.83 16.28 5.97
N ASP A 282 10.85 16.37 4.64
CA ASP A 282 10.45 17.56 3.91
C ASP A 282 8.96 17.88 4.12
N LEU A 283 8.09 16.85 4.07
CA LEU A 283 6.65 17.01 4.36
C LEU A 283 6.41 17.43 5.80
N LEU A 284 7.13 16.85 6.76
CA LEU A 284 7.00 17.21 8.17
C LEU A 284 7.48 18.63 8.45
N ALA A 285 8.55 19.08 7.77
CA ALA A 285 9.06 20.46 7.88
C ALA A 285 8.08 21.50 7.30
N ALA A 286 7.27 21.12 6.32
CA ALA A 286 6.26 21.97 5.71
C ALA A 286 4.98 22.11 6.57
N ARG A 287 4.83 21.32 7.64
CA ARG A 287 3.69 21.46 8.58
C ARG A 287 3.83 22.78 9.32
N SER A 288 2.77 23.57 9.32
CA SER A 288 2.70 24.72 10.23
C SER A 288 2.78 24.21 11.66
N PRO A 289 3.54 24.88 12.57
CA PRO A 289 3.52 24.51 13.98
C PRO A 289 2.08 24.57 14.47
N ALA A 290 1.63 23.50 15.15
CA ALA A 290 0.31 23.50 15.78
C ALA A 290 0.19 24.77 16.63
N VAL A 291 -0.79 25.60 16.33
CA VAL A 291 -1.10 26.78 17.17
C VAL A 291 -1.52 26.22 18.54
N PRO A 292 -0.84 26.58 19.64
CA PRO A 292 -1.10 26.07 20.97
C PRO A 292 -2.48 26.44 21.50
#